data_fb14c6e69623277383e84ae48adb3388
#
_entry.id   fb14c6e69623277383e84ae48adb3388
#
_cell.length_a   1.000
_cell.length_b   1.000
_cell.length_c   1.000
_cell.angle_alpha   90.00
_cell.angle_beta   90.00
_cell.angle_gamma   90.00
#
_symmetry.space_group_name_H-M   'P 1'
#
loop_
_entity.id
_entity.type
_entity.pdbx_description
1 polymer ?
#
loop_
_entity_poly.entity_id
_entity_poly.type
_entity_poly.pdbx_seq_one_letter_code
_entity_poly.pdbx_strand_id
1 'polypeptide(L)'
;MSNNFSDLSIIIVTYKTNLSVLEKCLSSIDPTVKIVIIENSTKFIHEDQISNNYRNVSIFCSGENTGYGRGNNYGLQKIDTKYALILNPDIICEKNYFENLK
;
A
#
# COMPACT_ATOMS: atom_id res chain seq x y z
N MET A 1 -14.76 -19.63 -9.07
CA MET A 1 -13.42 -19.45 -9.38
C MET A 1 -12.86 -18.28 -8.62
N SER A 2 -11.65 -18.38 -8.37
CA SER A 2 -11.02 -17.40 -7.52
C SER A 2 -10.57 -16.18 -8.31
N ASN A 3 -10.93 -15.01 -7.82
CA ASN A 3 -10.42 -13.77 -8.33
C ASN A 3 -9.47 -13.12 -7.35
N ASN A 4 -8.93 -13.92 -6.43
CA ASN A 4 -8.02 -13.35 -5.47
C ASN A 4 -6.68 -13.02 -6.14
N PHE A 5 -5.97 -12.13 -5.52
CA PHE A 5 -4.66 -11.70 -5.98
C PHE A 5 -3.62 -12.11 -4.94
N SER A 6 -3.64 -13.40 -4.59
CA SER A 6 -2.81 -13.91 -3.50
C SER A 6 -1.31 -13.80 -3.81
N ASP A 7 -0.95 -13.71 -5.08
CA ASP A 7 0.45 -13.57 -5.49
C ASP A 7 0.86 -12.12 -5.71
N LEU A 8 -0.01 -11.17 -5.39
CA LEU A 8 0.26 -9.76 -5.64
C LEU A 8 0.24 -8.98 -4.33
N SER A 9 1.24 -8.15 -4.13
CA SER A 9 1.25 -7.15 -3.07
C SER A 9 1.44 -5.77 -3.69
N ILE A 10 0.81 -4.77 -3.09
CA ILE A 10 0.99 -3.38 -3.49
C ILE A 10 1.85 -2.70 -2.43
N ILE A 11 2.84 -1.94 -2.87
CA ILE A 11 3.69 -1.15 -1.98
C ILE A 11 3.37 0.31 -2.20
N ILE A 12 3.05 1.01 -1.12
CA ILE A 12 2.78 2.45 -1.13
C ILE A 12 3.72 3.11 -0.14
N VAL A 13 4.57 4.00 -0.63
CA VAL A 13 5.43 4.80 0.23
C VAL A 13 4.73 6.11 0.52
N THR A 14 4.58 6.44 1.80
CA THR A 14 3.99 7.69 2.25
C THR A 14 5.02 8.53 2.97
N TYR A 15 4.83 9.83 2.96
CA TYR A 15 5.59 10.74 3.78
C TYR A 15 4.65 11.88 4.18
N LYS A 16 4.11 11.77 5.39
CA LYS A 16 3.15 12.76 5.92
C LYS A 16 2.00 12.99 4.95
N THR A 17 1.58 11.91 4.29
CA THR A 17 0.55 11.96 3.27
C THR A 17 -0.81 12.28 3.90
N ASN A 18 -1.59 13.09 3.20
CA ASN A 18 -2.93 13.46 3.64
C ASN A 18 -3.81 12.22 3.76
N LEU A 19 -4.50 12.08 4.89
CA LEU A 19 -5.31 10.90 5.15
C LEU A 19 -6.41 10.71 4.11
N SER A 20 -7.10 11.78 3.74
CA SER A 20 -8.18 11.68 2.77
C SER A 20 -7.69 11.18 1.40
N VAL A 21 -6.53 11.67 0.97
CA VAL A 21 -5.91 11.23 -0.29
C VAL A 21 -5.56 9.75 -0.21
N LEU A 22 -4.93 9.34 0.89
CA LEU A 22 -4.52 7.95 1.07
C LEU A 22 -5.74 7.02 1.13
N GLU A 23 -6.79 7.42 1.83
CA GLU A 23 -7.99 6.58 1.93
C GLU A 23 -8.67 6.40 0.59
N LYS A 24 -8.68 7.42 -0.26
CA LYS A 24 -9.23 7.26 -1.60
C LYS A 24 -8.45 6.26 -2.41
N CYS A 25 -7.13 6.28 -2.29
CA CYS A 25 -6.27 5.31 -2.95
C CYS A 25 -6.58 3.90 -2.44
N LEU A 26 -6.57 3.70 -1.13
CA LEU A 26 -6.79 2.39 -0.53
C LEU A 26 -8.17 1.82 -0.87
N SER A 27 -9.18 2.68 -0.86
CA SER A 27 -10.55 2.24 -1.15
C SER A 27 -10.73 1.85 -2.60
N SER A 28 -9.85 2.29 -3.49
CA SER A 28 -9.91 1.93 -4.91
C SER A 28 -9.25 0.61 -5.21
N ILE A 29 -8.56 0.00 -4.24
CA ILE A 29 -7.83 -1.24 -4.43
C ILE A 29 -8.72 -2.41 -4.04
N ASP A 30 -8.67 -3.48 -4.81
CA ASP A 30 -9.41 -4.70 -4.51
C ASP A 30 -9.05 -5.18 -3.10
N PRO A 31 -10.05 -5.45 -2.24
CA PRO A 31 -9.78 -5.81 -0.84
C PRO A 31 -9.07 -7.14 -0.65
N THR A 32 -8.94 -7.96 -1.68
CA THR A 32 -8.19 -9.21 -1.59
C THR A 32 -6.70 -9.02 -1.83
N VAL A 33 -6.28 -7.84 -2.26
CA VAL A 33 -4.87 -7.54 -2.52
C VAL A 33 -4.19 -7.11 -1.23
N LYS A 34 -3.02 -7.66 -0.96
CA LYS A 34 -2.22 -7.25 0.19
C LYS A 34 -1.56 -5.91 -0.11
N ILE A 35 -1.63 -5.00 0.86
CA ILE A 35 -1.05 -3.68 0.72
C ILE A 35 -0.05 -3.48 1.86
N VAL A 36 1.14 -3.02 1.49
CA VAL A 36 2.17 -2.64 2.46
C VAL A 36 2.40 -1.14 2.32
N ILE A 37 2.15 -0.42 3.41
CA ILE A 37 2.43 1.01 3.48
C ILE A 37 3.75 1.19 4.20
N ILE A 38 4.68 1.91 3.59
CA ILE A 38 5.92 2.32 4.21
C ILE A 38 5.84 3.82 4.46
N GLU A 39 5.62 4.18 5.71
CA GLU A 39 5.69 5.60 6.08
C GLU A 39 7.16 5.96 6.26
N ASN A 40 7.61 6.90 5.47
CA ASN A 40 9.02 7.25 5.40
C ASN A 40 9.38 8.31 6.44
N SER A 41 8.99 8.03 7.69
CA SER A 41 9.26 8.86 8.85
C SER A 41 9.26 7.97 10.09
N THR A 42 9.35 8.59 11.28
CA THR A 42 9.42 7.83 12.53
C THR A 42 8.06 7.33 13.00
N LYS A 43 6.97 7.97 12.56
CA LYS A 43 5.65 7.62 13.04
C LYS A 43 4.60 7.91 11.96
N PHE A 44 3.69 6.95 11.79
CA PHE A 44 2.53 7.14 10.91
C PHE A 44 1.33 7.51 11.78
N ILE A 45 0.97 8.79 11.77
CA ILE A 45 -0.06 9.31 12.69
C ILE A 45 -1.46 8.75 12.39
N HIS A 46 -1.67 8.18 11.21
CA HIS A 46 -2.96 7.63 10.80
C HIS A 46 -3.04 6.12 10.98
N GLU A 47 -2.08 5.52 11.69
CA GLU A 47 -1.98 4.07 11.77
C GLU A 47 -3.26 3.41 12.29
N ASP A 48 -3.82 3.93 13.36
CA ASP A 48 -5.02 3.32 13.95
C ASP A 48 -6.21 3.40 13.02
N GLN A 49 -6.39 4.56 12.38
CA GLN A 49 -7.50 4.75 11.45
C GLN A 49 -7.40 3.78 10.27
N ILE A 50 -6.22 3.67 9.69
CA ILE A 50 -6.02 2.81 8.52
C ILE A 50 -6.12 1.34 8.91
N SER A 51 -5.47 0.94 10.01
CA SER A 51 -5.49 -0.46 10.44
C SER A 51 -6.88 -0.93 10.80
N ASN A 52 -7.71 -0.06 11.37
CA ASN A 52 -9.06 -0.44 11.76
C ASN A 52 -10.00 -0.55 10.57
N ASN A 53 -9.74 0.18 9.50
CA ASN A 53 -10.65 0.26 8.35
C ASN A 53 -10.23 -0.57 7.15
N TYR A 54 -8.97 -1.01 7.09
CA TYR A 54 -8.44 -1.73 5.93
C TYR A 54 -7.66 -2.95 6.40
N ARG A 55 -8.32 -4.11 6.39
CA ARG A 55 -7.72 -5.34 6.93
C ARG A 55 -6.58 -5.88 6.08
N ASN A 56 -6.54 -5.50 4.82
CA ASN A 56 -5.52 -5.97 3.89
C ASN A 56 -4.26 -5.10 3.91
N VAL A 57 -4.17 -4.14 4.83
CA VAL A 57 -3.06 -3.19 4.90
C VAL A 57 -2.16 -3.52 6.09
N SER A 58 -0.86 -3.58 5.84
CA SER A 58 0.19 -3.64 6.86
C SER A 58 1.01 -2.35 6.79
N ILE A 59 1.40 -1.82 7.94
CA ILE A 59 2.06 -0.51 8.00
C ILE A 59 3.41 -0.66 8.68
N PHE A 60 4.43 -0.09 8.06
CA PHE A 60 5.78 -0.05 8.63
C PHE A 60 6.32 1.37 8.48
N CYS A 61 7.10 1.78 9.46
CA CYS A 61 7.80 3.06 9.40
C CYS A 61 9.27 2.81 9.13
N SER A 62 9.86 3.59 8.23
CA SER A 62 11.28 3.43 7.89
C SER A 62 12.19 4.08 8.94
N GLY A 63 11.63 4.95 9.77
CA GLY A 63 12.38 5.64 10.82
C GLY A 63 12.92 6.99 10.43
N GLU A 64 12.99 7.28 9.15
CA GLU A 64 13.47 8.57 8.66
C GLU A 64 13.07 8.72 7.19
N ASN A 65 13.17 9.93 6.68
CA ASN A 65 12.89 10.16 5.27
C ASN A 65 14.09 9.73 4.44
N THR A 66 14.03 8.50 3.92
CA THR A 66 15.12 7.91 3.15
C THR A 66 14.93 8.05 1.65
N GLY A 67 13.86 8.75 1.23
CA GLY A 67 13.53 8.90 -0.18
C GLY A 67 12.67 7.77 -0.70
N TYR A 68 12.06 8.04 -1.84
CA TYR A 68 11.05 7.14 -2.41
C TYR A 68 11.64 5.77 -2.79
N GLY A 69 12.82 5.77 -3.41
CA GLY A 69 13.43 4.51 -3.85
C GLY A 69 13.77 3.59 -2.70
N ARG A 70 14.33 4.14 -1.62
CA ARG A 70 14.65 3.33 -0.44
C ARG A 70 13.39 2.86 0.27
N GLY A 71 12.35 3.69 0.28
CA GLY A 71 11.06 3.29 0.84
C GLY A 71 10.49 2.10 0.10
N ASN A 72 10.53 2.13 -1.22
CA ASN A 72 10.07 1.01 -2.04
C ASN A 72 10.91 -0.25 -1.80
N ASN A 73 12.23 -0.11 -1.69
CA ASN A 73 13.10 -1.25 -1.39
C ASN A 73 12.78 -1.85 -0.02
N TYR A 74 12.51 -1.01 0.96
CA TYR A 74 12.11 -1.47 2.28
C TYR A 74 10.79 -2.26 2.19
N GLY A 75 9.84 -1.74 1.41
CA GLY A 75 8.57 -2.43 1.19
C GLY A 75 8.76 -3.78 0.53
N LEU A 76 9.65 -3.87 -0.44
CA LEU A 76 9.92 -5.14 -1.11
C LEU A 76 10.44 -6.20 -0.15
N GLN A 77 11.14 -5.80 0.92
CA GLN A 77 11.62 -6.73 1.94
C GLN A 77 10.50 -7.23 2.84
N LYS A 78 9.34 -6.57 2.82
CA LYS A 78 8.22 -6.91 3.70
C LYS A 78 7.18 -7.77 3.05
N ILE A 79 7.30 -8.06 1.75
CA ILE A 79 6.32 -8.87 1.04
C ILE A 79 6.86 -10.28 0.82
N ASP A 80 5.93 -11.21 0.70
CA ASP A 80 6.26 -12.60 0.39
C ASP A 80 5.52 -13.10 -0.83
N THR A 81 4.91 -12.20 -1.57
CA THR A 81 4.17 -12.55 -2.77
C THR A 81 5.10 -12.57 -3.99
N LYS A 82 4.65 -13.26 -5.03
CA LYS A 82 5.42 -13.42 -6.26
C LYS A 82 5.59 -12.10 -7.01
N TYR A 83 4.59 -11.25 -6.95
CA TYR A 83 4.58 -9.99 -7.70
C TYR A 83 4.38 -8.81 -6.75
N ALA A 84 4.96 -7.69 -7.11
CA ALA A 84 4.79 -6.43 -6.40
C ALA A 84 4.43 -5.33 -7.37
N LEU A 85 3.45 -4.51 -7.00
CA LEU A 85 3.08 -3.31 -7.74
C LEU A 85 3.37 -2.11 -6.86
N ILE A 86 4.15 -1.18 -7.37
CA ILE A 86 4.47 0.04 -6.64
C ILE A 86 3.48 1.11 -7.08
N LEU A 87 2.80 1.72 -6.11
CA LEU A 87 1.73 2.66 -6.36
C LEU A 87 1.97 3.92 -5.56
N ASN A 88 1.79 5.07 -6.19
CA ASN A 88 1.84 6.33 -5.47
C ASN A 88 0.57 6.51 -4.64
N PRO A 89 0.68 7.16 -3.46
CA PRO A 89 -0.47 7.24 -2.54
C PRO A 89 -1.64 8.08 -3.04
N ASP A 90 -1.46 8.87 -4.11
CA ASP A 90 -2.53 9.67 -4.68
C ASP A 90 -3.21 9.03 -5.88
N ILE A 91 -2.85 7.80 -6.22
CA ILE A 91 -3.44 7.08 -7.34
C ILE A 91 -4.78 6.50 -6.93
N ILE A 92 -5.77 6.62 -7.81
CA ILE A 92 -7.06 5.96 -7.64
C ILE A 92 -7.20 4.95 -8.77
N CYS A 93 -7.32 3.68 -8.41
CA CYS A 93 -7.42 2.61 -9.38
C CYS A 93 -8.83 2.57 -9.96
N GLU A 94 -8.91 2.46 -11.27
CA GLU A 94 -10.22 2.37 -11.92
C GLU A 94 -10.87 1.03 -11.60
N LYS A 95 -12.18 1.00 -11.72
CA LYS A 95 -12.98 -0.15 -11.31
C LYS A 95 -12.49 -1.47 -11.88
N ASN A 96 -12.04 -1.49 -13.12
CA ASN A 96 -11.60 -2.72 -13.76
C ASN A 96 -10.08 -2.83 -13.86
N TYR A 97 -9.36 -2.02 -13.10
CA TYR A 97 -7.89 -2.03 -13.14
C TYR A 97 -7.34 -3.42 -12.86
N PHE A 98 -7.83 -4.04 -11.78
CA PHE A 98 -7.32 -5.35 -11.37
C PHE A 98 -7.82 -6.47 -12.27
N GLU A 99 -8.92 -6.28 -12.95
CA GLU A 99 -9.38 -7.26 -13.94
C GLU A 99 -8.36 -7.42 -15.06
N ASN A 100 -7.73 -6.32 -15.44
CA ASN A 100 -6.76 -6.33 -16.53
C ASN A 100 -5.42 -6.93 -16.13
N LEU A 101 -5.21 -7.18 -14.83
CA LEU A 101 -3.97 -7.77 -14.33
C LEU A 101 -4.02 -9.28 -14.23
N LYS A 102 -5.19 -9.86 -14.45
CA LYS A 102 -5.35 -11.31 -14.35
C LYS A 102 -4.69 -12.05 -15.49
#